data_9a01237f3f2683cb5d9e2d2015d6eb09
#
_entry.id   9a01237f3f2683cb5d9e2d2015d6eb09
#
_cell.length_a   1.000
_cell.length_b   1.000
_cell.length_c   1.000
_cell.angle_alpha   90.00
_cell.angle_beta   90.00
_cell.angle_gamma   90.00
#
_symmetry.space_group_name_H-M   'P 1'
#
loop_
_entity.id
_entity.type
_entity.pdbx_description
1 polymer ?
#
loop_
_entity_poly.entity_id
_entity_poly.type
_entity_poly.pdbx_seq_one_letter_code
_entity_poly.pdbx_strand_id
1 'polypeptide(L)'
;TYELKGEQRVNTTLILSKQSDFKYVQTDDFTISSNLPTKKVSPEQKALITDKITRYITQNLGEYPHEKLLITRKDYKKDPLYGINQLPDFLRPFPDTFQYELQLLKTAINNYLENTLLINPRKDYWLREGIQIYYLMKYVEQYYPDTKLAGSLADIWGLRAFHAADLMYNDQFGMFYMQMARTNRDQALSTSKDSLIKFNANIANKYKAGVGLRYLDDFVNSGIVERTISEFIKNQKLTITNSKAFETSLKNKTPKNVDWFFEDYVDSRSIIDFKIKDIKKTKDSVTVTIKNKRNNNMPVSLFSMKNDSILSKTWIENISKVKKVTLARDSIDKLALNYDNTIPEF
;
A
#
# COMPACT_ATOMS: atom_id res chain seq x y z
N THR A 1 37.35 -17.11 16.46
CA THR A 1 35.97 -17.31 16.91
C THR A 1 35.32 -15.95 16.95
N TYR A 2 34.17 -15.81 16.33
CA TYR A 2 33.34 -14.58 16.37
C TYR A 2 32.14 -14.86 17.24
N GLU A 3 31.83 -13.98 18.18
CA GLU A 3 30.62 -14.01 19.00
C GLU A 3 29.68 -12.91 18.52
N LEU A 4 28.45 -13.25 18.22
CA LEU A 4 27.41 -12.30 17.82
C LEU A 4 26.34 -12.30 18.91
N LYS A 5 26.10 -11.12 19.50
CA LYS A 5 25.05 -10.88 20.49
C LYS A 5 24.00 -9.95 19.91
N GLY A 6 22.74 -10.24 20.15
CA GLY A 6 21.62 -9.40 19.78
C GLY A 6 20.46 -9.62 20.73
N GLU A 7 19.86 -8.52 21.18
CA GLU A 7 18.66 -8.51 22.01
C GLU A 7 17.50 -7.94 21.24
N GLN A 8 16.29 -8.30 21.62
CA GLN A 8 15.05 -7.78 21.04
C GLN A 8 15.01 -7.90 19.51
N ARG A 9 15.17 -9.11 18.99
CA ARG A 9 15.16 -9.44 17.57
C ARG A 9 14.24 -10.63 17.30
N VAL A 10 13.53 -10.59 16.19
CA VAL A 10 12.69 -11.72 15.68
C VAL A 10 13.45 -12.55 14.65
N ASN A 11 14.54 -12.01 14.10
CA ASN A 11 15.33 -12.65 13.06
C ASN A 11 16.81 -12.21 13.13
N THR A 12 17.71 -13.06 12.61
CA THR A 12 19.13 -12.74 12.46
C THR A 12 19.60 -13.21 11.09
N THR A 13 20.26 -12.33 10.36
CA THR A 13 20.89 -12.66 9.07
C THR A 13 22.36 -12.37 9.12
N LEU A 14 23.20 -13.39 8.93
CA LEU A 14 24.64 -13.25 8.79
C LEU A 14 25.03 -13.27 7.30
N ILE A 15 25.76 -12.25 6.87
CA ILE A 15 26.26 -12.14 5.49
C ILE A 15 27.79 -12.21 5.55
N LEU A 16 28.35 -13.26 4.92
CA LEU A 16 29.78 -13.42 4.76
C LEU A 16 30.16 -13.08 3.32
N SER A 17 31.11 -12.19 3.13
CA SER A 17 31.62 -11.78 1.82
C SER A 17 33.16 -11.69 1.85
N LYS A 18 33.81 -12.09 0.74
CA LYS A 18 35.26 -11.93 0.58
C LYS A 18 35.69 -10.47 0.46
N GLN A 19 34.84 -9.65 -0.17
CA GLN A 19 35.01 -8.20 -0.30
C GLN A 19 33.69 -7.51 0.02
N SER A 20 33.76 -6.40 0.74
CA SER A 20 32.57 -5.59 1.00
C SER A 20 32.21 -4.78 -0.24
N ASP A 21 31.03 -5.06 -0.81
CA ASP A 21 30.43 -4.28 -1.90
C ASP A 21 29.40 -3.26 -1.37
N PHE A 22 29.35 -3.08 -0.05
CA PHE A 22 28.46 -2.14 0.60
C PHE A 22 28.96 -0.69 0.46
N LYS A 23 28.01 0.19 0.14
CA LYS A 23 28.20 1.65 0.19
C LYS A 23 27.44 2.21 1.37
N TYR A 24 28.04 3.20 2.02
CA TYR A 24 27.49 3.86 3.19
C TYR A 24 27.06 5.27 2.80
N VAL A 25 25.85 5.64 3.20
CA VAL A 25 25.38 7.01 3.15
C VAL A 25 24.93 7.37 4.56
N GLN A 26 25.64 8.26 5.18
CA GLN A 26 25.27 8.83 6.47
C GLN A 26 24.33 10.01 6.22
N THR A 27 23.23 10.02 6.93
CA THR A 27 22.27 11.14 6.94
C THR A 27 22.13 11.65 8.37
N ASP A 28 21.34 12.71 8.55
CA ASP A 28 21.09 13.25 9.89
C ASP A 28 20.27 12.29 10.77
N ASP A 29 19.48 11.40 10.14
CA ASP A 29 18.59 10.48 10.85
C ASP A 29 19.30 9.17 11.23
N PHE A 30 19.82 8.44 10.24
CA PHE A 30 20.54 7.17 10.43
C PHE A 30 21.37 6.81 9.19
N THR A 31 22.33 5.93 9.37
CA THR A 31 23.18 5.49 8.25
C THR A 31 22.50 4.37 7.46
N ILE A 32 22.38 4.51 6.14
CA ILE A 32 22.06 3.40 5.24
C ILE A 32 23.34 2.76 4.71
N SER A 33 23.43 1.44 4.88
CA SER A 33 24.47 0.62 4.28
C SER A 33 23.84 -0.30 3.23
N SER A 34 24.16 -0.10 1.95
CA SER A 34 23.49 -0.81 0.84
C SER A 34 24.46 -1.40 -0.17
N ASN A 35 24.13 -2.62 -0.66
CA ASN A 35 24.77 -3.23 -1.82
C ASN A 35 23.77 -3.49 -2.97
N LEU A 36 22.69 -2.71 -3.05
CA LEU A 36 21.78 -2.78 -4.18
C LEU A 36 22.49 -2.45 -5.51
N PRO A 37 22.29 -3.26 -6.54
CA PRO A 37 22.96 -3.06 -7.80
C PRO A 37 22.38 -1.84 -8.53
N THR A 38 23.30 -0.98 -9.01
CA THR A 38 22.90 0.15 -9.86
C THR A 38 23.99 0.41 -10.87
N LYS A 39 23.70 0.25 -12.14
CA LYS A 39 24.68 0.45 -13.20
C LYS A 39 24.74 1.89 -13.74
N LYS A 40 23.62 2.64 -13.64
CA LYS A 40 23.47 3.93 -14.31
C LYS A 40 23.05 5.07 -13.37
N VAL A 41 23.25 4.92 -12.07
CA VAL A 41 22.96 5.97 -11.07
C VAL A 41 24.28 6.39 -10.45
N SER A 42 24.61 7.67 -10.51
CA SER A 42 25.88 8.20 -9.98
C SER A 42 25.95 8.11 -8.45
N PRO A 43 27.15 8.17 -7.85
CA PRO A 43 27.27 8.21 -6.39
C PRO A 43 26.52 9.37 -5.73
N GLU A 44 26.53 10.55 -6.36
CA GLU A 44 25.88 11.75 -5.88
C GLU A 44 24.35 11.57 -5.91
N GLN A 45 23.81 11.04 -7.00
CA GLN A 45 22.39 10.72 -7.11
C GLN A 45 21.96 9.70 -6.05
N LYS A 46 22.78 8.68 -5.80
CA LYS A 46 22.51 7.70 -4.74
C LYS A 46 22.47 8.34 -3.35
N ALA A 47 23.40 9.26 -3.08
CA ALA A 47 23.42 9.97 -1.81
C ALA A 47 22.16 10.81 -1.62
N LEU A 48 21.76 11.59 -2.63
CA LEU A 48 20.53 12.39 -2.60
C LEU A 48 19.26 11.54 -2.45
N ILE A 49 19.16 10.44 -3.20
CA ILE A 49 18.03 9.50 -3.09
C ILE A 49 17.98 8.88 -1.70
N THR A 50 19.14 8.49 -1.15
CA THR A 50 19.20 7.88 0.17
C THR A 50 18.78 8.87 1.25
N ASP A 51 19.26 10.11 1.21
CA ASP A 51 18.87 11.18 2.14
C ASP A 51 17.35 11.46 2.05
N LYS A 52 16.80 11.57 0.86
CA LYS A 52 15.35 11.73 0.66
C LYS A 52 14.55 10.58 1.28
N ILE A 53 15.01 9.35 1.13
CA ILE A 53 14.33 8.15 1.66
C ILE A 53 14.44 8.08 3.18
N THR A 54 15.59 8.40 3.78
CA THR A 54 15.72 8.40 5.24
C THR A 54 14.81 9.44 5.87
N ARG A 55 14.78 10.67 5.35
CA ARG A 55 13.85 11.70 5.80
C ARG A 55 12.39 11.28 5.68
N TYR A 56 12.01 10.68 4.53
CA TYR A 56 10.66 10.18 4.34
C TYR A 56 10.28 9.11 5.37
N ILE A 57 11.17 8.16 5.65
CA ILE A 57 10.95 7.12 6.64
C ILE A 57 10.82 7.73 8.04
N THR A 58 11.74 8.60 8.44
CA THR A 58 11.71 9.24 9.78
C THR A 58 10.47 10.08 9.97
N GLN A 59 10.06 10.85 8.97
CA GLN A 59 8.87 11.70 9.04
C GLN A 59 7.56 10.91 9.16
N ASN A 60 7.47 9.75 8.51
CA ASN A 60 6.24 8.97 8.43
C ASN A 60 6.16 7.81 9.43
N LEU A 61 7.28 7.14 9.68
CA LEU A 61 7.34 5.96 10.55
C LEU A 61 7.98 6.26 11.92
N GLY A 62 8.74 7.36 12.02
CA GLY A 62 9.46 7.77 13.22
C GLY A 62 10.92 7.38 13.20
N GLU A 63 11.63 7.70 14.30
CA GLU A 63 13.07 7.46 14.45
C GLU A 63 13.40 5.96 14.40
N TYR A 64 14.42 5.63 13.60
CA TYR A 64 14.95 4.27 13.56
C TYR A 64 15.71 3.95 14.86
N PRO A 65 15.45 2.81 15.51
CA PRO A 65 16.02 2.52 16.84
C PRO A 65 17.49 2.10 16.83
N HIS A 66 18.15 2.09 15.68
CA HIS A 66 19.52 1.65 15.52
C HIS A 66 20.31 2.64 14.67
N GLU A 67 21.64 2.68 14.84
CA GLU A 67 22.51 3.58 14.09
C GLU A 67 22.57 3.30 12.59
N LYS A 68 22.38 2.03 12.20
CA LYS A 68 22.61 1.60 10.81
C LYS A 68 21.51 0.68 10.31
N LEU A 69 20.92 1.05 9.19
CA LEU A 69 19.98 0.21 8.43
C LEU A 69 20.73 -0.48 7.28
N LEU A 70 20.78 -1.81 7.35
CA LEU A 70 21.39 -2.62 6.30
C LEU A 70 20.36 -2.96 5.23
N ILE A 71 20.70 -2.71 3.95
CA ILE A 71 19.86 -3.00 2.79
C ILE A 71 20.66 -3.86 1.80
N THR A 72 20.23 -5.11 1.63
CA THR A 72 20.99 -6.04 0.81
C THR A 72 20.29 -6.37 -0.50
N ARG A 73 21.08 -6.69 -1.52
CA ARG A 73 20.57 -7.30 -2.77
C ARG A 73 19.73 -8.55 -2.50
N LYS A 74 20.08 -9.32 -1.44
CA LYS A 74 19.33 -10.52 -1.03
C LYS A 74 17.94 -10.16 -0.53
N ASP A 75 17.81 -9.10 0.29
CA ASP A 75 16.53 -8.66 0.83
C ASP A 75 15.62 -8.20 -0.32
N TYR A 76 16.13 -7.37 -1.23
CA TYR A 76 15.36 -6.98 -2.42
C TYR A 76 14.95 -8.17 -3.29
N LYS A 77 15.82 -9.18 -3.48
CA LYS A 77 15.47 -10.39 -4.24
C LYS A 77 14.39 -11.24 -3.58
N LYS A 78 14.29 -11.23 -2.26
CA LYS A 78 13.21 -11.92 -1.53
C LYS A 78 11.84 -11.23 -1.71
N ASP A 79 11.85 -9.91 -1.84
CA ASP A 79 10.65 -9.09 -1.98
C ASP A 79 10.83 -7.98 -3.03
N PRO A 80 10.93 -8.33 -4.32
CA PRO A 80 11.14 -7.35 -5.38
C PRO A 80 9.88 -6.53 -5.69
N LEU A 81 10.06 -5.47 -6.48
CA LEU A 81 8.97 -4.85 -7.21
C LEU A 81 8.57 -5.78 -8.34
N TYR A 82 7.29 -6.12 -8.43
CA TYR A 82 6.76 -7.05 -9.44
C TYR A 82 6.23 -6.35 -10.68
N GLY A 83 5.74 -7.15 -11.63
CA GLY A 83 5.13 -6.66 -12.85
C GLY A 83 6.15 -6.07 -13.83
N ILE A 84 5.80 -4.94 -14.42
CA ILE A 84 6.62 -4.25 -15.44
C ILE A 84 8.02 -3.85 -14.94
N ASN A 85 8.19 -3.73 -13.62
CA ASN A 85 9.48 -3.46 -12.98
C ASN A 85 10.48 -4.62 -13.14
N GLN A 86 10.04 -5.82 -13.50
CA GLN A 86 10.87 -7.01 -13.68
C GLN A 86 11.28 -7.23 -15.15
N LEU A 87 10.86 -6.35 -16.06
CA LEU A 87 11.31 -6.43 -17.45
C LEU A 87 12.83 -6.29 -17.55
N PRO A 88 13.46 -6.89 -18.57
CA PRO A 88 14.87 -6.67 -18.87
C PRO A 88 15.18 -5.17 -19.02
N ASP A 89 16.40 -4.76 -18.69
CA ASP A 89 16.82 -3.34 -18.63
C ASP A 89 16.47 -2.53 -19.89
N PHE A 90 16.56 -3.16 -21.08
CA PHE A 90 16.27 -2.51 -22.36
C PHE A 90 14.78 -2.34 -22.67
N LEU A 91 13.89 -3.00 -21.90
CA LEU A 91 12.42 -2.89 -22.03
C LEU A 91 11.78 -2.14 -20.87
N ARG A 92 12.54 -1.79 -19.84
CA ARG A 92 11.99 -1.10 -18.69
C ARG A 92 11.59 0.33 -19.03
N PRO A 93 10.34 0.70 -18.80
CA PRO A 93 9.85 2.00 -19.22
C PRO A 93 10.08 3.13 -18.19
N PHE A 94 10.91 2.89 -17.17
CA PHE A 94 11.19 3.85 -16.11
C PHE A 94 12.67 4.26 -16.10
N PRO A 95 12.99 5.51 -15.73
CA PRO A 95 14.38 5.94 -15.51
C PRO A 95 15.10 5.08 -14.46
N ASP A 96 16.39 4.85 -14.64
CA ASP A 96 17.20 4.06 -13.70
C ASP A 96 17.21 4.64 -12.29
N THR A 97 17.14 5.97 -12.15
CA THR A 97 17.01 6.66 -10.85
C THR A 97 15.71 6.34 -10.15
N PHE A 98 14.57 6.39 -10.85
CA PHE A 98 13.26 6.03 -10.30
C PHE A 98 13.23 4.57 -9.84
N GLN A 99 13.76 3.67 -10.65
CA GLN A 99 13.81 2.24 -10.30
C GLN A 99 14.68 1.99 -9.06
N TYR A 100 15.86 2.61 -9.00
CA TYR A 100 16.73 2.52 -7.84
C TYR A 100 16.07 3.06 -6.59
N GLU A 101 15.44 4.23 -6.71
CA GLU A 101 14.75 4.90 -5.60
C GLU A 101 13.64 4.03 -5.02
N LEU A 102 12.76 3.45 -5.85
CA LEU A 102 11.70 2.58 -5.36
C LEU A 102 12.22 1.24 -4.82
N GLN A 103 13.28 0.68 -5.41
CA GLN A 103 13.93 -0.53 -4.86
C GLN A 103 14.51 -0.27 -3.48
N LEU A 104 15.22 0.86 -3.31
CA LEU A 104 15.79 1.27 -2.05
C LEU A 104 14.71 1.56 -1.02
N LEU A 105 13.70 2.36 -1.36
CA LEU A 105 12.57 2.70 -0.49
C LEU A 105 11.84 1.46 0.01
N LYS A 106 11.42 0.59 -0.92
CA LYS A 106 10.67 -0.63 -0.56
C LYS A 106 11.44 -1.51 0.41
N THR A 107 12.73 -1.72 0.11
CA THR A 107 13.58 -2.56 0.96
C THR A 107 13.88 -1.88 2.29
N ALA A 108 14.11 -0.56 2.30
CA ALA A 108 14.36 0.21 3.49
C ALA A 108 13.16 0.19 4.45
N ILE A 109 11.94 0.42 3.95
CA ILE A 109 10.72 0.35 4.79
C ILE A 109 10.55 -1.06 5.37
N ASN A 110 10.74 -2.12 4.56
CA ASN A 110 10.64 -3.49 5.08
C ASN A 110 11.64 -3.74 6.23
N ASN A 111 12.91 -3.41 6.00
CA ASN A 111 13.97 -3.66 6.98
C ASN A 111 13.83 -2.76 8.22
N TYR A 112 13.35 -1.51 8.03
CA TYR A 112 13.00 -0.63 9.13
C TYR A 112 11.91 -1.26 10.01
N LEU A 113 10.80 -1.70 9.43
CA LEU A 113 9.68 -2.30 10.17
C LEU A 113 10.08 -3.63 10.83
N GLU A 114 10.86 -4.47 10.15
CA GLU A 114 11.34 -5.75 10.68
C GLU A 114 12.27 -5.56 11.90
N ASN A 115 13.07 -4.50 11.89
CA ASN A 115 13.98 -4.19 12.98
C ASN A 115 13.37 -3.34 14.09
N THR A 116 12.16 -2.78 13.89
CA THR A 116 11.53 -1.88 14.85
C THR A 116 10.33 -2.54 15.54
N LEU A 117 9.49 -3.27 14.79
CA LEU A 117 8.30 -3.95 15.30
C LEU A 117 8.53 -5.46 15.41
N LEU A 118 8.49 -5.99 16.63
CA LEU A 118 8.65 -7.42 16.87
C LEU A 118 7.33 -8.17 16.65
N ILE A 119 6.83 -8.13 15.41
CA ILE A 119 5.60 -8.79 14.97
C ILE A 119 5.89 -10.21 14.51
N ASN A 120 4.98 -11.15 14.82
CA ASN A 120 5.09 -12.51 14.32
C ASN A 120 5.02 -12.53 12.78
N PRO A 121 6.11 -12.92 12.07
CA PRO A 121 6.18 -12.85 10.62
C PRO A 121 5.30 -13.86 9.88
N ARG A 122 4.66 -14.78 10.59
CA ARG A 122 3.78 -15.80 10.03
C ARG A 122 2.30 -15.48 10.25
N LYS A 123 1.94 -14.94 11.43
CA LYS A 123 0.54 -14.70 11.82
C LYS A 123 0.10 -13.27 11.48
N ASP A 124 0.95 -12.28 11.78
CA ASP A 124 0.62 -10.86 11.64
C ASP A 124 1.39 -10.18 10.51
N TYR A 125 1.92 -10.97 9.55
CA TYR A 125 2.73 -10.49 8.42
C TYR A 125 2.02 -9.38 7.64
N TRP A 126 0.70 -9.47 7.50
CA TRP A 126 -0.10 -8.55 6.71
C TRP A 126 0.02 -7.10 7.16
N LEU A 127 0.12 -6.87 8.47
CA LEU A 127 0.24 -5.51 9.01
C LEU A 127 1.56 -4.87 8.57
N ARG A 128 2.68 -5.58 8.76
CA ARG A 128 4.00 -5.07 8.36
C ARG A 128 4.10 -4.88 6.85
N GLU A 129 3.68 -5.88 6.07
CA GLU A 129 3.71 -5.82 4.60
C GLU A 129 2.70 -4.81 4.05
N GLY A 130 1.55 -4.64 4.70
CA GLY A 130 0.56 -3.63 4.38
C GLY A 130 1.09 -2.21 4.59
N ILE A 131 1.73 -1.94 5.73
CA ILE A 131 2.38 -0.66 6.02
C ILE A 131 3.45 -0.35 4.96
N GLN A 132 4.28 -1.35 4.58
CA GLN A 132 5.29 -1.18 3.53
C GLN A 132 4.67 -0.71 2.21
N ILE A 133 3.63 -1.39 1.72
CA ILE A 133 2.98 -1.07 0.44
C ILE A 133 2.20 0.25 0.53
N TYR A 134 1.53 0.51 1.66
CA TYR A 134 0.82 1.76 1.89
C TYR A 134 1.75 2.97 1.75
N TYR A 135 2.90 2.96 2.42
CA TYR A 135 3.88 4.05 2.32
C TYR A 135 4.61 4.08 0.98
N LEU A 136 4.79 2.95 0.32
CA LEU A 136 5.29 2.93 -1.06
C LEU A 136 4.31 3.66 -2.01
N MET A 137 3.01 3.38 -1.91
CA MET A 137 1.99 4.08 -2.70
C MET A 137 1.97 5.58 -2.40
N LYS A 138 1.99 5.97 -1.13
CA LYS A 138 2.01 7.39 -0.73
C LYS A 138 3.27 8.11 -1.23
N TYR A 139 4.41 7.45 -1.20
CA TYR A 139 5.64 8.02 -1.75
C TYR A 139 5.51 8.32 -3.25
N VAL A 140 4.96 7.38 -4.01
CA VAL A 140 4.73 7.59 -5.44
C VAL A 140 3.71 8.70 -5.68
N GLU A 141 2.61 8.76 -4.93
CA GLU A 141 1.62 9.84 -5.04
C GLU A 141 2.21 11.22 -4.71
N GLN A 142 3.11 11.30 -3.74
CA GLN A 142 3.72 12.56 -3.31
C GLN A 142 4.79 13.06 -4.26
N TYR A 143 5.66 12.18 -4.75
CA TYR A 143 6.85 12.58 -5.51
C TYR A 143 6.76 12.29 -7.01
N TYR A 144 5.84 11.44 -7.42
CA TYR A 144 5.68 10.96 -8.79
C TYR A 144 4.19 10.84 -9.19
N PRO A 145 3.35 11.88 -8.92
CA PRO A 145 1.89 11.79 -9.07
C PRO A 145 1.43 11.44 -10.48
N ASP A 146 2.19 11.85 -11.50
CA ASP A 146 1.83 11.65 -12.91
C ASP A 146 2.43 10.37 -13.52
N THR A 147 3.10 9.53 -12.72
CA THR A 147 3.77 8.34 -13.25
C THR A 147 2.76 7.30 -13.67
N LYS A 148 2.74 7.01 -14.96
CA LYS A 148 1.90 5.96 -15.54
C LYS A 148 2.47 4.57 -15.27
N LEU A 149 1.57 3.57 -15.16
CA LEU A 149 1.98 2.17 -14.97
C LEU A 149 2.86 1.67 -16.12
N ALA A 150 2.53 2.03 -17.34
CA ALA A 150 3.31 1.68 -18.52
C ALA A 150 4.57 2.56 -18.72
N GLY A 151 4.81 3.57 -17.86
CA GLY A 151 5.94 4.50 -17.97
C GLY A 151 6.04 5.10 -19.38
N SER A 152 7.23 5.16 -19.97
CA SER A 152 7.44 5.66 -21.33
C SER A 152 6.74 4.84 -22.42
N LEU A 153 6.34 3.60 -22.15
CA LEU A 153 5.56 2.78 -23.10
C LEU A 153 4.12 3.29 -23.23
N ALA A 154 3.60 4.07 -22.26
CA ALA A 154 2.27 4.66 -22.36
C ALA A 154 2.10 5.57 -23.58
N ASP A 155 3.20 6.10 -24.13
CA ASP A 155 3.21 6.97 -25.30
C ASP A 155 3.12 6.21 -26.64
N ILE A 156 3.25 4.89 -26.63
CA ILE A 156 3.16 4.06 -27.85
C ILE A 156 1.72 4.00 -28.31
N TRP A 157 1.48 4.33 -29.59
CA TRP A 157 0.15 4.42 -30.21
C TRP A 157 -0.76 3.22 -29.92
N GLY A 158 -0.24 2.00 -30.02
CA GLY A 158 -1.04 0.78 -29.75
C GLY A 158 -1.53 0.65 -28.32
N LEU A 159 -0.75 1.12 -27.32
CA LEU A 159 -1.14 1.07 -25.91
C LEU A 159 -2.17 2.15 -25.55
N ARG A 160 -2.09 3.33 -26.20
CA ARG A 160 -3.09 4.39 -26.03
C ARG A 160 -4.50 3.95 -26.42
N ALA A 161 -4.62 3.07 -27.44
CA ALA A 161 -5.93 2.59 -27.91
C ALA A 161 -6.67 1.70 -26.88
N PHE A 162 -5.98 1.17 -25.87
CA PHE A 162 -6.54 0.19 -24.93
C PHE A 162 -6.77 0.74 -23.52
N HIS A 163 -6.82 2.05 -23.28
CA HIS A 163 -6.91 2.66 -21.94
C HIS A 163 -5.86 2.18 -20.91
N ALA A 164 -5.02 1.23 -21.28
CA ALA A 164 -3.91 0.77 -20.43
C ALA A 164 -2.85 1.86 -20.21
N ALA A 165 -2.81 2.84 -21.11
CA ALA A 165 -1.95 4.02 -21.02
C ALA A 165 -2.42 4.99 -19.92
N ASP A 166 -3.70 4.92 -19.49
CA ASP A 166 -4.26 5.82 -18.49
C ASP A 166 -3.97 5.36 -17.05
N LEU A 167 -3.62 4.08 -16.87
CA LEU A 167 -3.35 3.50 -15.56
C LEU A 167 -2.16 4.19 -14.88
N MET A 168 -2.35 4.56 -13.61
CA MET A 168 -1.31 5.11 -12.77
C MET A 168 -0.42 4.01 -12.20
N TYR A 169 0.82 4.36 -11.81
CA TYR A 169 1.76 3.39 -11.25
C TYR A 169 1.17 2.59 -10.08
N ASN A 170 0.39 3.22 -9.22
CA ASN A 170 -0.20 2.59 -8.03
C ASN A 170 -1.35 1.63 -8.34
N ASP A 171 -1.98 1.70 -9.51
CA ASP A 171 -3.10 0.82 -9.88
C ASP A 171 -2.68 -0.66 -9.92
N GLN A 172 -1.40 -0.94 -10.17
CA GLN A 172 -0.86 -2.29 -10.16
C GLN A 172 -1.12 -3.06 -8.86
N PHE A 173 -1.12 -2.38 -7.71
CA PHE A 173 -1.30 -3.03 -6.42
C PHE A 173 -2.71 -3.61 -6.29
N GLY A 174 -3.72 -2.84 -6.64
CA GLY A 174 -5.11 -3.32 -6.70
C GLY A 174 -5.30 -4.42 -7.76
N MET A 175 -4.71 -4.26 -8.94
CA MET A 175 -4.83 -5.22 -10.05
C MET A 175 -4.30 -6.62 -9.69
N PHE A 176 -3.12 -6.73 -9.06
CA PHE A 176 -2.57 -8.03 -8.66
C PHE A 176 -3.41 -8.74 -7.60
N TYR A 177 -3.97 -8.01 -6.64
CA TYR A 177 -4.92 -8.58 -5.70
C TYR A 177 -6.20 -9.05 -6.41
N MET A 178 -6.79 -8.18 -7.23
CA MET A 178 -8.05 -8.45 -7.93
C MET A 178 -7.92 -9.63 -8.90
N GLN A 179 -6.75 -9.88 -9.48
CA GLN A 179 -6.50 -11.06 -10.29
C GLN A 179 -6.78 -12.36 -9.51
N MET A 180 -6.38 -12.41 -8.24
CA MET A 180 -6.63 -13.58 -7.39
C MET A 180 -8.09 -13.65 -6.95
N ALA A 181 -8.70 -12.52 -6.59
CA ALA A 181 -10.10 -12.44 -6.20
C ALA A 181 -11.03 -12.87 -7.36
N ARG A 182 -10.79 -12.38 -8.58
CA ARG A 182 -11.57 -12.73 -9.77
C ARG A 182 -11.48 -14.18 -10.18
N THR A 183 -10.39 -14.86 -9.84
CA THR A 183 -10.21 -16.30 -10.09
C THR A 183 -10.59 -17.15 -8.89
N ASN A 184 -11.18 -16.58 -7.83
CA ASN A 184 -11.55 -17.24 -6.57
C ASN A 184 -10.37 -17.95 -5.88
N ARG A 185 -9.18 -17.37 -5.98
CA ARG A 185 -7.91 -17.87 -5.43
C ARG A 185 -7.32 -16.98 -4.34
N ASP A 186 -7.98 -15.88 -4.02
CA ASP A 186 -7.58 -15.00 -2.92
C ASP A 186 -7.70 -15.72 -1.57
N GLN A 187 -6.98 -15.25 -0.59
CA GLN A 187 -6.99 -15.75 0.78
C GLN A 187 -7.12 -14.59 1.77
N ALA A 188 -7.70 -14.86 2.94
CA ALA A 188 -7.79 -13.88 4.00
C ALA A 188 -6.39 -13.39 4.43
N LEU A 189 -6.27 -12.14 4.84
CA LEU A 189 -5.00 -11.58 5.31
C LEU A 189 -4.56 -12.20 6.63
N SER A 190 -5.50 -12.62 7.47
CA SER A 190 -5.25 -13.34 8.73
C SER A 190 -4.83 -14.81 8.54
N THR A 191 -4.91 -15.37 7.32
CA THR A 191 -4.37 -16.70 7.03
C THR A 191 -2.88 -16.74 7.30
N SER A 192 -2.38 -17.73 8.06
CA SER A 192 -0.94 -17.86 8.32
C SER A 192 -0.15 -17.89 7.01
N LYS A 193 0.96 -17.16 6.96
CA LYS A 193 1.79 -17.05 5.75
C LYS A 193 2.23 -18.38 5.17
N ASP A 194 2.46 -19.36 6.05
CA ASP A 194 2.85 -20.72 5.65
C ASP A 194 1.72 -21.50 4.94
N SER A 195 0.47 -21.07 5.12
CA SER A 195 -0.73 -21.68 4.50
C SER A 195 -1.17 -20.95 3.23
N LEU A 196 -0.48 -19.88 2.85
CA LEU A 196 -0.78 -19.14 1.62
C LEU A 196 -0.23 -19.87 0.40
N ILE A 197 -0.97 -19.82 -0.71
CA ILE A 197 -0.41 -20.16 -2.00
C ILE A 197 0.69 -19.15 -2.37
N LYS A 198 1.71 -19.60 -3.10
CA LYS A 198 2.93 -18.84 -3.37
C LYS A 198 2.69 -17.41 -3.91
N PHE A 199 1.72 -17.25 -4.81
CA PHE A 199 1.40 -15.93 -5.37
C PHE A 199 0.79 -15.01 -4.30
N ASN A 200 -0.11 -15.50 -3.46
CA ASN A 200 -0.69 -14.72 -2.36
C ASN A 200 0.39 -14.36 -1.33
N ALA A 201 1.23 -15.31 -0.94
CA ALA A 201 2.30 -15.08 0.03
C ALA A 201 3.31 -14.01 -0.42
N ASN A 202 3.62 -13.96 -1.73
CA ASN A 202 4.67 -13.08 -2.25
C ASN A 202 4.14 -11.76 -2.81
N ILE A 203 2.88 -11.72 -3.28
CA ILE A 203 2.35 -10.58 -4.04
C ILE A 203 0.96 -10.17 -3.55
N ALA A 204 -0.06 -11.00 -3.78
CA ALA A 204 -1.45 -10.55 -3.71
C ALA A 204 -1.88 -10.12 -2.30
N ASN A 205 -1.51 -10.85 -1.24
CA ASN A 205 -1.93 -10.52 0.12
C ASN A 205 -1.25 -9.24 0.64
N LYS A 206 0.05 -9.04 0.36
CA LYS A 206 0.70 -7.77 0.75
C LYS A 206 0.11 -6.57 0.04
N TYR A 207 -0.25 -6.73 -1.24
CA TYR A 207 -0.89 -5.67 -2.01
C TYR A 207 -2.32 -5.43 -1.54
N LYS A 208 -3.09 -6.49 -1.28
CA LYS A 208 -4.40 -6.41 -0.61
C LYS A 208 -4.30 -5.60 0.68
N ALA A 209 -3.32 -5.91 1.53
CA ALA A 209 -3.12 -5.22 2.82
C ALA A 209 -2.80 -3.73 2.64
N GLY A 210 -1.89 -3.38 1.73
CA GLY A 210 -1.53 -1.97 1.47
C GLY A 210 -2.67 -1.16 0.88
N VAL A 211 -3.36 -1.70 -0.15
CA VAL A 211 -4.55 -1.07 -0.73
C VAL A 211 -5.67 -0.96 0.31
N GLY A 212 -5.81 -1.97 1.17
CA GLY A 212 -6.77 -1.94 2.28
C GLY A 212 -6.50 -0.82 3.28
N LEU A 213 -5.23 -0.59 3.65
CA LEU A 213 -4.87 0.55 4.52
C LEU A 213 -5.15 1.90 3.85
N ARG A 214 -4.93 2.02 2.53
CA ARG A 214 -5.29 3.23 1.76
C ARG A 214 -6.80 3.46 1.74
N TYR A 215 -7.57 2.41 1.50
CA TYR A 215 -9.03 2.44 1.56
C TYR A 215 -9.54 2.85 2.95
N LEU A 216 -8.96 2.27 4.00
CA LEU A 216 -9.28 2.61 5.38
C LEU A 216 -8.96 4.07 5.70
N ASP A 217 -7.78 4.57 5.29
CA ASP A 217 -7.35 5.95 5.52
C ASP A 217 -8.28 6.97 4.85
N ASP A 218 -8.67 6.71 3.62
CA ASP A 218 -9.63 7.53 2.89
C ASP A 218 -11.04 7.50 3.55
N PHE A 219 -11.45 6.33 4.06
CA PHE A 219 -12.72 6.19 4.78
C PHE A 219 -12.75 6.96 6.11
N VAL A 220 -11.71 6.84 6.94
CA VAL A 220 -11.70 7.46 8.28
C VAL A 220 -11.33 8.95 8.27
N ASN A 221 -10.97 9.53 7.18
CA ASN A 221 -10.32 10.80 6.89
C ASN A 221 -8.80 10.68 6.87
N SER A 222 -8.20 11.26 5.84
CA SER A 222 -6.76 11.18 5.61
C SER A 222 -5.95 11.63 6.83
N GLY A 223 -4.91 10.87 7.13
CA GLY A 223 -3.97 11.10 8.20
C GLY A 223 -4.31 10.43 9.53
N ILE A 224 -5.50 9.82 9.73
CA ILE A 224 -5.77 9.04 10.95
C ILE A 224 -4.97 7.74 10.94
N VAL A 225 -4.97 7.02 9.82
CA VAL A 225 -4.20 5.78 9.68
C VAL A 225 -2.72 6.06 9.80
N GLU A 226 -2.20 7.11 9.17
CA GLU A 226 -0.80 7.54 9.28
C GLU A 226 -0.38 7.81 10.72
N ARG A 227 -1.15 8.65 11.41
CA ARG A 227 -0.88 8.95 12.83
C ARG A 227 -0.95 7.69 13.69
N THR A 228 -1.90 6.80 13.39
CA THR A 228 -2.02 5.53 14.11
C THR A 228 -0.80 4.66 13.89
N ILE A 229 -0.33 4.53 12.65
CA ILE A 229 0.88 3.76 12.32
C ILE A 229 2.11 4.36 13.01
N SER A 230 2.34 5.66 12.90
CA SER A 230 3.50 6.32 13.50
C SER A 230 3.52 6.18 15.02
N GLU A 231 2.39 6.43 15.68
CA GLU A 231 2.30 6.27 17.14
C GLU A 231 2.36 4.80 17.58
N PHE A 232 1.78 3.88 16.80
CA PHE A 232 1.90 2.45 17.07
C PHE A 232 3.36 1.99 17.00
N ILE A 233 4.10 2.42 15.98
CA ILE A 233 5.53 2.14 15.87
C ILE A 233 6.28 2.73 17.06
N LYS A 234 6.02 3.99 17.41
CA LYS A 234 6.68 4.67 18.55
C LYS A 234 6.43 3.93 19.87
N ASN A 235 5.18 3.53 20.11
CA ASN A 235 4.78 2.92 21.38
C ASN A 235 5.16 1.43 21.48
N GLN A 236 5.29 0.74 20.34
CA GLN A 236 5.63 -0.69 20.27
C GLN A 236 7.07 -0.95 19.81
N LYS A 237 7.90 0.11 19.79
CA LYS A 237 9.29 0.03 19.35
C LYS A 237 10.07 -0.99 20.18
N LEU A 238 10.64 -2.01 19.52
CA LEU A 238 11.41 -3.10 20.10
C LEU A 238 10.66 -3.93 21.17
N THR A 239 9.34 -3.96 21.09
CA THR A 239 8.49 -4.81 21.94
C THR A 239 7.70 -5.81 21.11
N ILE A 240 7.39 -6.98 21.69
CA ILE A 240 6.55 -7.98 21.02
C ILE A 240 5.13 -7.43 20.92
N THR A 241 4.62 -7.37 19.69
CA THR A 241 3.29 -6.84 19.40
C THR A 241 2.59 -7.64 18.28
N ASN A 242 1.35 -7.29 17.97
CA ASN A 242 0.53 -7.99 16.98
C ASN A 242 -0.49 -7.04 16.30
N SER A 243 -1.20 -7.57 15.30
CA SER A 243 -2.22 -6.81 14.56
C SER A 243 -3.42 -6.40 15.43
N LYS A 244 -3.75 -7.14 16.50
CA LYS A 244 -4.84 -6.78 17.42
C LYS A 244 -4.51 -5.52 18.24
N ALA A 245 -3.25 -5.34 18.62
CA ALA A 245 -2.81 -4.10 19.27
C ALA A 245 -2.94 -2.89 18.34
N PHE A 246 -2.64 -3.07 17.04
CA PHE A 246 -2.87 -2.04 16.02
C PHE A 246 -4.36 -1.72 15.85
N GLU A 247 -5.22 -2.72 15.76
CA GLU A 247 -6.67 -2.56 15.69
C GLU A 247 -7.20 -1.72 16.89
N THR A 248 -6.77 -2.06 18.10
CA THR A 248 -7.15 -1.33 19.31
C THR A 248 -6.69 0.13 19.25
N SER A 249 -5.44 0.36 18.81
CA SER A 249 -4.91 1.72 18.64
C SER A 249 -5.72 2.54 17.63
N LEU A 250 -6.11 1.94 16.50
CA LEU A 250 -6.91 2.61 15.48
C LEU A 250 -8.32 2.94 15.98
N LYS A 251 -9.00 1.96 16.59
CA LYS A 251 -10.36 2.15 17.13
C LYS A 251 -10.44 3.28 18.17
N ASN A 252 -9.38 3.50 18.93
CA ASN A 252 -9.30 4.59 19.90
C ASN A 252 -9.10 5.98 19.25
N LYS A 253 -8.73 6.05 17.97
CA LYS A 253 -8.41 7.31 17.27
C LYS A 253 -9.49 7.79 16.33
N THR A 254 -10.46 6.97 16.00
CA THR A 254 -11.56 7.34 15.11
C THR A 254 -12.91 7.05 15.73
N PRO A 255 -13.89 8.00 15.62
CA PRO A 255 -15.27 7.73 16.01
C PRO A 255 -16.02 6.86 15.00
N LYS A 256 -15.45 6.65 13.80
CA LYS A 256 -16.07 5.79 12.78
C LYS A 256 -15.95 4.32 13.13
N ASN A 257 -16.96 3.55 12.79
CA ASN A 257 -16.87 2.09 12.91
C ASN A 257 -15.92 1.55 11.83
N VAL A 258 -14.86 0.90 12.29
CA VAL A 258 -13.85 0.26 11.43
C VAL A 258 -13.84 -1.27 11.58
N ASP A 259 -14.85 -1.86 12.21
CA ASP A 259 -14.96 -3.33 12.41
C ASP A 259 -14.96 -4.05 11.06
N TRP A 260 -15.65 -3.49 10.04
CA TRP A 260 -15.66 -4.02 8.68
C TRP A 260 -14.26 -4.25 8.10
N PHE A 261 -13.29 -3.40 8.48
CA PHE A 261 -11.92 -3.55 7.97
C PHE A 261 -11.26 -4.81 8.54
N PHE A 262 -11.41 -5.04 9.83
CA PHE A 262 -10.81 -6.21 10.46
C PHE A 262 -11.60 -7.49 10.17
N GLU A 263 -12.92 -7.48 10.34
CA GLU A 263 -13.77 -8.66 10.20
C GLU A 263 -14.00 -9.09 8.74
N ASP A 264 -14.37 -8.14 7.87
CA ASP A 264 -14.71 -8.46 6.48
C ASP A 264 -13.48 -8.40 5.55
N TYR A 265 -12.61 -7.39 5.70
CA TYR A 265 -11.50 -7.20 4.77
C TYR A 265 -10.25 -8.02 5.16
N VAL A 266 -9.87 -8.05 6.45
CA VAL A 266 -8.67 -8.77 6.93
C VAL A 266 -8.96 -10.23 7.20
N ASP A 267 -10.01 -10.53 7.99
CA ASP A 267 -10.26 -11.88 8.51
C ASP A 267 -11.06 -12.75 7.55
N SER A 268 -11.54 -12.19 6.45
CA SER A 268 -12.33 -12.95 5.49
C SER A 268 -11.84 -12.81 4.04
N ARG A 269 -12.50 -13.56 3.16
CA ARG A 269 -12.38 -13.46 1.70
C ARG A 269 -13.51 -12.63 1.08
N SER A 270 -14.12 -11.76 1.87
CA SER A 270 -15.22 -10.93 1.39
C SER A 270 -14.76 -10.02 0.24
N ILE A 271 -15.52 -10.02 -0.83
CA ILE A 271 -15.25 -9.25 -2.04
C ILE A 271 -16.14 -8.00 -2.04
N ILE A 272 -15.58 -6.87 -2.42
CA ILE A 272 -16.30 -5.62 -2.57
C ILE A 272 -16.93 -5.61 -3.97
N ASP A 273 -18.26 -5.49 -4.07
CA ASP A 273 -18.98 -5.47 -5.33
C ASP A 273 -20.32 -4.74 -5.15
N PHE A 274 -20.33 -3.47 -5.50
CA PHE A 274 -21.49 -2.61 -5.42
C PHE A 274 -21.95 -2.19 -6.80
N LYS A 275 -23.22 -1.78 -6.93
CA LYS A 275 -23.72 -1.13 -8.14
C LYS A 275 -24.81 -0.12 -7.83
N ILE A 276 -24.88 0.91 -8.64
CA ILE A 276 -26.04 1.76 -8.70
C ILE A 276 -27.16 0.97 -9.41
N LYS A 277 -28.26 0.71 -8.67
CA LYS A 277 -29.42 -0.03 -9.19
C LYS A 277 -30.41 0.88 -9.88
N ASP A 278 -30.64 2.07 -9.32
CA ASP A 278 -31.64 3.02 -9.79
C ASP A 278 -31.28 4.44 -9.35
N ILE A 279 -31.65 5.41 -10.16
CA ILE A 279 -31.51 6.84 -9.88
C ILE A 279 -32.86 7.52 -10.15
N LYS A 280 -33.41 8.15 -9.10
CA LYS A 280 -34.64 8.95 -9.22
C LYS A 280 -34.31 10.42 -9.02
N LYS A 281 -34.65 11.25 -10.00
CA LYS A 281 -34.45 12.70 -9.96
C LYS A 281 -35.77 13.39 -9.70
N THR A 282 -35.79 14.32 -8.75
CA THR A 282 -36.89 15.28 -8.54
C THR A 282 -36.37 16.69 -8.87
N LYS A 283 -37.20 17.72 -8.63
CA LYS A 283 -36.77 19.11 -8.82
C LYS A 283 -35.58 19.47 -7.95
N ASP A 284 -35.58 19.04 -6.70
CA ASP A 284 -34.65 19.49 -5.65
C ASP A 284 -33.71 18.38 -5.13
N SER A 285 -33.89 17.13 -5.56
CA SER A 285 -33.12 16.00 -5.05
C SER A 285 -32.84 14.91 -6.08
N VAL A 286 -31.78 14.15 -5.82
CA VAL A 286 -31.43 12.91 -6.53
C VAL A 286 -31.33 11.78 -5.52
N THR A 287 -32.19 10.77 -5.65
CA THR A 287 -32.16 9.57 -4.83
C THR A 287 -31.48 8.44 -5.60
N VAL A 288 -30.38 7.93 -5.04
CA VAL A 288 -29.60 6.82 -5.58
C VAL A 288 -29.93 5.55 -4.82
N THR A 289 -30.22 4.47 -5.50
CA THR A 289 -30.37 3.14 -4.92
C THR A 289 -29.11 2.33 -5.17
N ILE A 290 -28.34 2.07 -4.12
CA ILE A 290 -27.11 1.29 -4.19
C ILE A 290 -27.41 -0.14 -3.76
N LYS A 291 -26.95 -1.12 -4.54
CA LYS A 291 -27.05 -2.55 -4.24
C LYS A 291 -25.67 -3.11 -3.90
N ASN A 292 -25.56 -3.72 -2.73
CA ASN A 292 -24.46 -4.62 -2.40
C ASN A 292 -24.72 -5.98 -3.04
N LYS A 293 -23.82 -6.45 -3.89
CA LYS A 293 -23.92 -7.75 -4.59
C LYS A 293 -23.32 -8.89 -3.79
N ARG A 294 -22.60 -8.54 -2.71
CA ARG A 294 -21.95 -9.47 -1.79
C ARG A 294 -22.50 -9.27 -0.38
N ASN A 295 -22.26 -10.23 0.48
CA ASN A 295 -22.75 -10.17 1.85
C ASN A 295 -21.61 -9.73 2.78
N ASN A 296 -21.34 -8.43 2.82
CA ASN A 296 -20.33 -7.81 3.68
C ASN A 296 -20.80 -6.41 4.12
N ASN A 297 -20.12 -5.82 5.12
CA ASN A 297 -20.44 -4.50 5.67
C ASN A 297 -19.45 -3.40 5.22
N MET A 298 -18.63 -3.68 4.23
CA MET A 298 -17.64 -2.72 3.75
C MET A 298 -18.32 -1.49 3.15
N PRO A 299 -17.84 -0.26 3.44
CA PRO A 299 -18.43 0.97 2.91
C PRO A 299 -18.04 1.17 1.44
N VAL A 300 -18.79 2.03 0.74
CA VAL A 300 -18.47 2.44 -0.62
C VAL A 300 -18.56 3.96 -0.76
N SER A 301 -17.67 4.55 -1.54
CA SER A 301 -17.70 5.97 -1.85
C SER A 301 -18.64 6.26 -3.02
N LEU A 302 -19.53 7.23 -2.83
CA LEU A 302 -20.42 7.78 -3.87
C LEU A 302 -19.93 9.17 -4.25
N PHE A 303 -19.64 9.35 -5.52
CA PHE A 303 -19.23 10.62 -6.10
C PHE A 303 -20.41 11.28 -6.83
N SER A 304 -20.62 12.57 -6.58
CA SER A 304 -21.43 13.42 -7.43
C SER A 304 -20.53 14.30 -8.29
N MET A 305 -20.88 14.46 -9.56
CA MET A 305 -20.05 15.15 -10.55
C MET A 305 -20.87 16.08 -11.41
N LYS A 306 -20.20 17.14 -11.92
CA LYS A 306 -20.72 18.06 -12.92
C LYS A 306 -19.61 18.36 -13.93
N ASN A 307 -19.91 18.22 -15.23
CA ASN A 307 -18.95 18.45 -16.31
C ASN A 307 -17.59 17.76 -16.03
N ASP A 308 -17.63 16.48 -15.63
CA ASP A 308 -16.49 15.64 -15.20
C ASP A 308 -15.69 16.15 -13.98
N SER A 309 -16.13 17.23 -13.35
CA SER A 309 -15.55 17.69 -12.09
C SER A 309 -16.27 17.09 -10.89
N ILE A 310 -15.51 16.66 -9.88
CA ILE A 310 -16.06 16.11 -8.64
C ILE A 310 -16.65 17.26 -7.81
N LEU A 311 -17.95 17.17 -7.49
CA LEU A 311 -18.64 18.09 -6.58
C LEU A 311 -18.54 17.61 -5.14
N SER A 312 -18.74 16.31 -4.91
CA SER A 312 -18.67 15.72 -3.56
C SER A 312 -18.28 14.26 -3.60
N LYS A 313 -17.68 13.81 -2.51
CA LYS A 313 -17.44 12.40 -2.19
C LYS A 313 -18.12 12.09 -0.86
N THR A 314 -19.00 11.10 -0.84
CA THR A 314 -19.76 10.69 0.35
C THR A 314 -19.57 9.20 0.60
N TRP A 315 -19.17 8.83 1.80
CA TRP A 315 -19.07 7.44 2.21
C TRP A 315 -20.44 6.88 2.60
N ILE A 316 -20.80 5.74 2.04
CA ILE A 316 -22.05 5.05 2.30
C ILE A 316 -21.74 3.75 3.04
N GLU A 317 -22.18 3.69 4.28
CA GLU A 317 -21.96 2.59 5.20
C GLU A 317 -23.23 1.74 5.38
N ASN A 318 -23.11 0.57 6.00
CA ASN A 318 -24.24 -0.28 6.40
C ASN A 318 -25.17 -0.62 5.24
N ILE A 319 -24.62 -1.10 4.13
CA ILE A 319 -25.38 -1.55 2.96
C ILE A 319 -25.52 -3.07 3.03
N SER A 320 -26.51 -3.57 3.76
CA SER A 320 -26.74 -5.03 3.87
C SER A 320 -27.09 -5.67 2.51
N LYS A 321 -28.07 -5.16 1.81
CA LYS A 321 -28.48 -5.60 0.46
C LYS A 321 -28.70 -4.42 -0.47
N VAL A 322 -29.51 -3.46 -0.05
CA VAL A 322 -29.87 -2.26 -0.81
C VAL A 322 -29.98 -1.09 0.14
N LYS A 323 -29.42 0.05 -0.24
CA LYS A 323 -29.56 1.31 0.48
C LYS A 323 -29.95 2.43 -0.47
N LYS A 324 -30.86 3.30 -0.03
CA LYS A 324 -31.21 4.53 -0.74
C LYS A 324 -30.53 5.70 -0.07
N VAL A 325 -29.93 6.55 -0.88
CA VAL A 325 -29.23 7.77 -0.46
C VAL A 325 -29.81 8.93 -1.25
N THR A 326 -30.24 9.98 -0.57
CA THR A 326 -30.77 11.19 -1.23
C THR A 326 -29.76 12.31 -1.08
N LEU A 327 -29.40 12.93 -2.21
CA LEU A 327 -28.51 14.07 -2.32
C LEU A 327 -29.32 15.28 -2.80
N ALA A 328 -28.90 16.50 -2.41
CA ALA A 328 -29.39 17.71 -3.05
C ALA A 328 -29.03 17.69 -4.55
N ARG A 329 -29.92 18.20 -5.40
CA ARG A 329 -29.74 18.14 -6.86
C ARG A 329 -28.75 19.19 -7.39
N ASP A 330 -28.05 19.93 -6.58
CA ASP A 330 -27.18 21.04 -6.95
C ASP A 330 -26.31 20.76 -8.18
N SER A 331 -26.93 20.85 -9.37
CA SER A 331 -26.26 20.69 -10.67
C SER A 331 -25.55 19.34 -10.92
N ILE A 332 -26.02 18.24 -10.31
CA ILE A 332 -25.41 16.90 -10.50
C ILE A 332 -25.80 16.34 -11.89
N ASP A 333 -24.78 16.08 -12.70
CA ASP A 333 -24.95 15.44 -14.02
C ASP A 333 -24.72 13.94 -13.94
N LYS A 334 -23.70 13.51 -13.19
CA LYS A 334 -23.22 12.13 -13.12
C LYS A 334 -23.02 11.69 -11.67
N LEU A 335 -23.29 10.42 -11.41
CA LEU A 335 -23.00 9.75 -10.15
C LEU A 335 -22.16 8.51 -10.43
N ALA A 336 -21.13 8.29 -9.61
CA ALA A 336 -20.26 7.14 -9.73
C ALA A 336 -19.92 6.56 -8.34
N LEU A 337 -19.81 5.24 -8.25
CA LEU A 337 -19.22 4.59 -7.09
C LEU A 337 -17.72 4.44 -7.33
N ASN A 338 -16.92 4.61 -6.26
CA ASN A 338 -15.48 4.35 -6.29
C ASN A 338 -14.75 4.99 -7.49
N TYR A 339 -15.09 6.21 -7.83
CA TYR A 339 -14.59 6.90 -9.03
C TYR A 339 -13.06 7.09 -9.03
N ASP A 340 -12.47 7.23 -7.85
CA ASP A 340 -11.03 7.42 -7.63
C ASP A 340 -10.25 6.11 -7.51
N ASN A 341 -10.90 4.96 -7.71
CA ASN A 341 -10.30 3.63 -7.61
C ASN A 341 -9.57 3.35 -6.27
N THR A 342 -9.98 4.03 -5.20
CA THR A 342 -9.39 3.79 -3.87
C THR A 342 -9.79 2.43 -3.31
N ILE A 343 -10.98 1.94 -3.66
CA ILE A 343 -11.54 0.67 -3.20
C ILE A 343 -11.16 -0.43 -4.21
N PRO A 344 -10.58 -1.55 -3.77
CA PRO A 344 -10.32 -2.70 -4.66
C PRO A 344 -11.64 -3.45 -4.94
N GLU A 345 -12.48 -2.88 -5.79
CA GLU A 345 -13.82 -3.37 -6.12
C GLU A 345 -13.81 -4.34 -7.30
N PHE A 346 -14.73 -5.32 -7.26
CA PHE A 346 -14.85 -6.41 -8.25
C PHE A 346 -15.57 -5.97 -9.53
#